data_743717bbb2d7b2f10525c43019871d7b
#
_entry.id   743717bbb2d7b2f10525c43019871d7b
#
_cell.length_a   1.000
_cell.length_b   1.000
_cell.length_c   1.000
_cell.angle_alpha   90.00
_cell.angle_beta   90.00
_cell.angle_gamma   90.00
#
_symmetry.space_group_name_H-M   'P 1'
#
loop_
_entity.id
_entity.type
_entity.pdbx_description
1 polymer ?
#
loop_
_entity_poly.entity_id
_entity_poly.type
_entity_poly.pdbx_seq_one_letter_code
_entity_poly.pdbx_strand_id
1 'polypeptide(L)'
;MNDLKSPQLRVKERLTSIDFTVFGELAQVKQKGEILGATGSHFEKAHFGAFIWHLIGYERHIKDKMGQQLSIQERASRYVEAFLCLCRLGWYKEAKSLFSLPLEIHDPTSLPLHKQLRIWGRYEEGIKLCKELLGNLDDETDFRCLSELGYMYRELGQLDQAKNYTDKLLSLAEQLNNPLWKARGKGNIATIDGIKGEYLNAEIGLNEVLNLAEILPDCDEKFEIINVAYLNLGNCYGYQGKIDQTIACLEEYLKWAEKIKNLIYQATALRNLGEAYRRINDLNQAIDYTQRSLNVSEQITDEAGIIFSLGNLASIYGQQANFQESEKYFKQQKKRALAISDVASVAHACAGLGEIYSITRKDDLAYQYLNQALDIALDIGERYVELETLIILAEFEEKTHDLQSAINHWQRALHLSEKLNILSHKENCEQNLERLLNPN
;
A
#
# COMPACT_ATOMS: atom_id res chain seq x y z
N MET A 1 53.88 -9.76 -12.02
CA MET A 1 53.46 -11.18 -12.12
C MET A 1 52.42 -11.37 -11.03
N ASN A 2 51.19 -11.05 -11.29
CA ASN A 2 50.07 -11.18 -10.32
C ASN A 2 49.23 -12.36 -10.68
N ASP A 3 49.27 -13.33 -9.82
CA ASP A 3 48.43 -14.48 -9.58
C ASP A 3 47.15 -14.60 -10.42
N LEU A 4 47.26 -15.29 -11.52
CA LEU A 4 46.15 -15.96 -12.17
C LEU A 4 45.77 -17.20 -11.35
N LYS A 5 45.24 -17.02 -10.14
CA LYS A 5 44.59 -18.10 -9.42
C LYS A 5 43.49 -18.65 -10.29
N SER A 6 43.39 -19.97 -10.42
CA SER A 6 42.37 -20.61 -11.23
C SER A 6 40.95 -20.18 -10.76
N PRO A 7 39.95 -20.08 -11.64
CA PRO A 7 38.59 -19.73 -11.25
C PRO A 7 38.04 -20.58 -10.09
N GLN A 8 38.48 -21.85 -10.01
CA GLN A 8 38.13 -22.79 -8.94
C GLN A 8 38.68 -22.38 -7.57
N LEU A 9 39.92 -21.88 -7.51
CA LEU A 9 40.53 -21.40 -6.28
C LEU A 9 39.85 -20.13 -5.77
N ARG A 10 39.45 -19.24 -6.68
CA ARG A 10 38.72 -18.00 -6.35
C ARG A 10 37.33 -18.27 -5.78
N VAL A 11 36.60 -19.28 -6.32
CA VAL A 11 35.28 -19.69 -5.79
C VAL A 11 35.46 -20.31 -4.39
N LYS A 12 36.44 -21.17 -4.20
CA LYS A 12 36.71 -21.82 -2.91
C LYS A 12 37.11 -20.82 -1.83
N GLU A 13 38.01 -19.89 -2.14
CA GLU A 13 38.42 -18.82 -1.20
C GLU A 13 37.26 -17.88 -0.85
N ARG A 14 36.37 -17.58 -1.79
CA ARG A 14 35.19 -16.79 -1.53
C ARG A 14 34.18 -17.51 -0.64
N LEU A 15 33.94 -18.80 -0.88
CA LEU A 15 33.04 -19.60 -0.07
C LEU A 15 33.53 -19.80 1.38
N THR A 16 34.84 -19.90 1.61
CA THR A 16 35.40 -20.05 2.97
C THR A 16 35.27 -18.80 3.81
N SER A 17 35.12 -17.64 3.18
CA SER A 17 35.01 -16.34 3.86
C SER A 17 33.56 -15.93 4.20
N ILE A 18 32.57 -16.77 3.87
CA ILE A 18 31.15 -16.48 4.07
C ILE A 18 30.63 -17.33 5.22
N ASP A 19 30.00 -16.67 6.19
CA ASP A 19 29.23 -17.35 7.22
C ASP A 19 27.82 -17.64 6.70
N PHE A 20 27.64 -18.80 6.07
CA PHE A 20 26.33 -19.24 5.58
C PHE A 20 25.36 -19.64 6.70
N THR A 21 25.79 -19.76 7.95
CA THR A 21 24.91 -20.11 9.07
C THR A 21 23.88 -19.00 9.33
N VAL A 22 24.23 -17.77 9.03
CA VAL A 22 23.35 -16.61 9.11
C VAL A 22 22.16 -16.70 8.13
N PHE A 23 22.31 -17.47 7.05
CA PHE A 23 21.30 -17.61 5.99
C PHE A 23 20.45 -18.91 6.12
N GLY A 24 20.52 -19.62 7.24
CA GLY A 24 19.70 -20.81 7.51
C GLY A 24 19.84 -21.90 6.43
N GLU A 25 18.75 -22.18 5.69
CA GLU A 25 18.75 -23.19 4.64
C GLU A 25 19.74 -22.94 3.50
N LEU A 26 20.21 -21.71 3.32
CA LEU A 26 21.28 -21.38 2.36
C LEU A 26 22.64 -21.94 2.75
N ALA A 27 22.81 -22.51 3.95
CA ALA A 27 24.04 -23.16 4.35
C ALA A 27 24.46 -24.30 3.38
N GLN A 28 23.49 -24.97 2.75
CA GLN A 28 23.75 -26.02 1.74
C GLN A 28 24.34 -25.45 0.44
N VAL A 29 24.19 -24.16 0.18
CA VAL A 29 24.75 -23.49 -1.01
C VAL A 29 26.27 -23.62 -1.05
N LYS A 30 26.94 -23.60 0.11
CA LYS A 30 28.40 -23.76 0.20
C LYS A 30 28.85 -25.10 -0.39
N GLN A 31 28.23 -26.19 0.05
CA GLN A 31 28.58 -27.54 -0.43
C GLN A 31 28.27 -27.70 -1.93
N LYS A 32 27.09 -27.22 -2.38
CA LYS A 32 26.73 -27.24 -3.81
C LYS A 32 27.70 -26.40 -4.64
N GLY A 33 28.13 -25.25 -4.14
CA GLY A 33 29.10 -24.39 -4.83
C GLY A 33 30.50 -25.00 -4.92
N GLU A 34 30.95 -25.73 -3.92
CA GLU A 34 32.23 -26.46 -3.96
C GLU A 34 32.21 -27.55 -5.03
N ILE A 35 31.12 -28.35 -5.10
CA ILE A 35 30.93 -29.38 -6.14
C ILE A 35 30.89 -28.71 -7.53
N LEU A 36 30.09 -27.66 -7.69
CA LEU A 36 29.95 -26.93 -8.94
C LEU A 36 31.29 -26.33 -9.40
N GLY A 37 32.10 -25.80 -8.46
CA GLY A 37 33.43 -25.30 -8.72
C GLY A 37 34.35 -26.35 -9.33
N ALA A 38 34.20 -27.61 -8.93
CA ALA A 38 34.98 -28.72 -9.44
C ALA A 38 34.46 -29.27 -10.79
N THR A 39 33.14 -29.46 -10.92
CA THR A 39 32.53 -30.21 -12.03
C THR A 39 31.61 -29.43 -12.95
N GLY A 40 31.17 -28.23 -12.52
CA GLY A 40 30.17 -27.42 -13.24
C GLY A 40 30.66 -26.85 -14.58
N SER A 41 29.73 -26.62 -15.48
CA SER A 41 29.96 -25.92 -16.74
C SER A 41 30.39 -24.46 -16.55
N HIS A 42 30.89 -23.85 -17.60
CA HIS A 42 31.29 -22.43 -17.57
C HIS A 42 30.12 -21.51 -17.25
N PHE A 43 28.93 -21.83 -17.78
CA PHE A 43 27.69 -21.12 -17.49
C PHE A 43 27.28 -21.20 -16.02
N GLU A 44 27.28 -22.40 -15.44
CA GLU A 44 26.93 -22.60 -14.02
C GLU A 44 27.89 -21.88 -13.09
N LYS A 45 29.20 -21.96 -13.36
CA LYS A 45 30.24 -21.26 -12.58
C LYS A 45 30.07 -19.74 -12.63
N ALA A 46 29.69 -19.21 -13.81
CA ALA A 46 29.44 -17.78 -13.97
C ALA A 46 28.23 -17.31 -13.14
N HIS A 47 27.11 -18.04 -13.17
CA HIS A 47 25.93 -17.69 -12.40
C HIS A 47 26.12 -17.87 -10.89
N PHE A 48 26.85 -18.90 -10.47
CA PHE A 48 27.22 -19.04 -9.07
C PHE A 48 28.16 -17.92 -8.58
N GLY A 49 29.13 -17.53 -9.40
CA GLY A 49 29.99 -16.40 -9.11
C GLY A 49 29.22 -15.09 -9.00
N ALA A 50 28.22 -14.87 -9.88
CA ALA A 50 27.34 -13.72 -9.83
C ALA A 50 26.45 -13.75 -8.58
N PHE A 51 25.89 -14.90 -8.21
CA PHE A 51 25.13 -15.07 -6.97
C PHE A 51 25.95 -14.62 -5.74
N ILE A 52 27.18 -15.14 -5.60
CA ILE A 52 28.06 -14.76 -4.49
C ILE A 52 28.39 -13.27 -4.50
N TRP A 53 28.59 -12.69 -5.69
CA TRP A 53 28.85 -11.28 -5.83
C TRP A 53 27.65 -10.43 -5.36
N HIS A 54 26.47 -10.78 -5.79
CA HIS A 54 25.26 -10.03 -5.42
C HIS A 54 24.90 -10.19 -3.95
N LEU A 55 25.09 -11.38 -3.39
CA LEU A 55 24.73 -11.64 -1.99
C LEU A 55 25.69 -10.91 -1.01
N ILE A 56 27.00 -10.87 -1.27
CA ILE A 56 27.99 -10.42 -0.29
C ILE A 56 29.10 -9.58 -0.90
N GLY A 57 29.52 -9.92 -2.12
CA GLY A 57 30.72 -9.31 -2.70
C GLY A 57 30.58 -7.81 -2.94
N TYR A 58 29.40 -7.37 -3.30
CA TYR A 58 29.11 -5.95 -3.54
C TYR A 58 29.09 -5.15 -2.23
N GLU A 59 28.47 -5.66 -1.17
CA GLU A 59 28.43 -4.99 0.13
C GLU A 59 29.85 -4.80 0.71
N ARG A 60 30.68 -5.86 0.63
CA ARG A 60 32.11 -5.78 1.01
C ARG A 60 32.86 -4.76 0.16
N HIS A 61 32.64 -4.76 -1.15
CA HIS A 61 33.29 -3.82 -2.04
C HIS A 61 32.97 -2.35 -1.71
N ILE A 62 31.71 -2.05 -1.42
CA ILE A 62 31.27 -0.71 -1.03
C ILE A 62 31.86 -0.33 0.33
N LYS A 63 31.81 -1.22 1.33
CA LYS A 63 32.38 -0.99 2.65
C LYS A 63 33.89 -0.74 2.58
N ASP A 64 34.63 -1.56 1.82
CA ASP A 64 36.09 -1.48 1.74
C ASP A 64 36.58 -0.28 0.93
N LYS A 65 35.84 0.11 -0.11
CA LYS A 65 36.26 1.23 -0.98
C LYS A 65 35.68 2.59 -0.61
N MET A 66 34.45 2.64 -0.08
CA MET A 66 33.74 3.89 0.15
C MET A 66 33.42 4.15 1.63
N GLY A 67 33.70 3.19 2.53
CA GLY A 67 33.37 3.32 3.95
C GLY A 67 31.86 3.42 4.25
N GLN A 68 31.02 3.11 3.27
CA GLN A 68 29.56 3.23 3.35
C GLN A 68 28.92 1.87 3.58
N GLN A 69 27.74 1.85 4.21
CA GLN A 69 26.86 0.69 4.26
C GLN A 69 25.82 0.81 3.14
N LEU A 70 25.40 -0.34 2.60
CA LEU A 70 24.30 -0.37 1.65
C LEU A 70 22.99 0.05 2.34
N SER A 71 22.21 0.86 1.64
CA SER A 71 20.81 1.08 2.02
C SER A 71 20.02 -0.23 1.92
N ILE A 72 18.93 -0.32 2.68
CA ILE A 72 18.05 -1.51 2.65
C ILE A 72 17.48 -1.76 1.25
N GLN A 73 17.22 -0.69 0.47
CA GLN A 73 16.74 -0.78 -0.91
C GLN A 73 17.79 -1.35 -1.87
N GLU A 74 19.05 -0.93 -1.74
CA GLU A 74 20.16 -1.47 -2.54
C GLU A 74 20.42 -2.95 -2.19
N ARG A 75 20.32 -3.31 -0.90
CA ARG A 75 20.42 -4.71 -0.45
C ARG A 75 19.32 -5.55 -1.06
N ALA A 76 18.07 -5.08 -1.08
CA ALA A 76 16.95 -5.76 -1.72
C ALA A 76 17.21 -6.02 -3.20
N SER A 77 17.70 -5.01 -3.94
CA SER A 77 18.06 -5.18 -5.36
C SER A 77 19.13 -6.26 -5.55
N ARG A 78 20.11 -6.33 -4.64
CA ARG A 78 21.14 -7.40 -4.70
C ARG A 78 20.55 -8.78 -4.40
N TYR A 79 19.62 -8.88 -3.46
CA TYR A 79 18.95 -10.16 -3.17
C TYR A 79 18.08 -10.62 -4.34
N VAL A 80 17.41 -9.71 -5.06
CA VAL A 80 16.68 -10.02 -6.29
C VAL A 80 17.63 -10.61 -7.35
N GLU A 81 18.78 -9.99 -7.60
CA GLU A 81 19.75 -10.52 -8.57
C GLU A 81 20.37 -11.86 -8.12
N ALA A 82 20.68 -12.01 -6.84
CA ALA A 82 21.16 -13.28 -6.28
C ALA A 82 20.12 -14.39 -6.45
N PHE A 83 18.84 -14.10 -6.18
CA PHE A 83 17.73 -15.02 -6.39
C PHE A 83 17.66 -15.48 -7.86
N LEU A 84 17.70 -14.56 -8.80
CA LEU A 84 17.66 -14.90 -10.23
C LEU A 84 18.83 -15.77 -10.68
N CYS A 85 20.03 -15.56 -10.09
CA CYS A 85 21.16 -16.43 -10.35
C CYS A 85 20.91 -17.87 -9.88
N LEU A 86 20.27 -18.04 -8.71
CA LEU A 86 19.91 -19.38 -8.20
C LEU A 86 18.86 -20.05 -9.09
N CYS A 87 17.85 -19.34 -9.55
CA CYS A 87 16.85 -19.87 -10.49
C CYS A 87 17.49 -20.33 -11.80
N ARG A 88 18.43 -19.56 -12.36
CA ARG A 88 19.19 -19.95 -13.57
C ARG A 88 20.04 -21.21 -13.38
N LEU A 89 20.43 -21.51 -12.14
CA LEU A 89 21.11 -22.75 -11.78
C LEU A 89 20.15 -23.93 -11.52
N GLY A 90 18.83 -23.68 -11.55
CA GLY A 90 17.83 -24.68 -11.16
C GLY A 90 17.75 -24.92 -9.64
N TRP A 91 18.31 -24.01 -8.84
CA TRP A 91 18.37 -24.13 -7.37
C TRP A 91 17.20 -23.41 -6.73
N TYR A 92 15.99 -23.86 -7.05
CA TYR A 92 14.75 -23.20 -6.65
C TYR A 92 14.48 -23.23 -5.14
N LYS A 93 14.94 -24.29 -4.42
CA LYS A 93 14.82 -24.34 -2.95
C LYS A 93 15.61 -23.22 -2.27
N GLU A 94 16.83 -23.02 -2.73
CA GLU A 94 17.70 -21.96 -2.23
C GLU A 94 17.18 -20.57 -2.64
N ALA A 95 16.62 -20.45 -3.84
CA ALA A 95 15.95 -19.23 -4.27
C ALA A 95 14.72 -18.91 -3.39
N LYS A 96 13.89 -19.91 -3.06
CA LYS A 96 12.77 -19.77 -2.13
C LYS A 96 13.24 -19.30 -0.75
N SER A 97 14.38 -19.76 -0.28
CA SER A 97 14.95 -19.32 1.00
C SER A 97 15.31 -17.83 0.95
N LEU A 98 15.90 -17.32 -0.14
CA LEU A 98 16.12 -15.88 -0.33
C LEU A 98 14.84 -15.08 -0.43
N PHE A 99 13.81 -15.59 -1.09
CA PHE A 99 12.50 -14.98 -1.21
C PHE A 99 11.85 -14.71 0.15
N SER A 100 12.10 -15.63 1.09
CA SER A 100 11.55 -15.60 2.45
C SER A 100 12.49 -14.99 3.49
N LEU A 101 13.70 -14.58 3.10
CA LEU A 101 14.71 -14.06 4.02
C LEU A 101 14.42 -12.60 4.39
N PRO A 102 14.49 -12.22 5.68
CA PRO A 102 14.48 -10.83 6.09
C PRO A 102 15.68 -10.06 5.52
N LEU A 103 15.47 -8.82 5.09
CA LEU A 103 16.55 -7.98 4.53
C LEU A 103 17.59 -7.56 5.57
N GLU A 104 17.19 -7.45 6.83
CA GLU A 104 18.05 -7.19 7.97
C GLU A 104 17.95 -8.36 8.94
N ILE A 105 18.90 -9.28 8.83
CA ILE A 105 18.86 -10.59 9.53
C ILE A 105 18.88 -10.44 11.06
N HIS A 106 19.45 -9.34 11.57
CA HIS A 106 19.54 -9.07 13.01
C HIS A 106 18.41 -8.19 13.54
N ASP A 107 17.51 -7.71 12.68
CA ASP A 107 16.33 -6.96 13.06
C ASP A 107 15.08 -7.87 13.04
N PRO A 108 14.50 -8.18 14.21
CA PRO A 108 13.32 -9.05 14.28
C PRO A 108 12.07 -8.43 13.63
N THR A 109 12.10 -7.12 13.33
CA THR A 109 11.01 -6.41 12.64
C THR A 109 11.19 -6.41 11.13
N SER A 110 12.36 -6.82 10.63
CA SER A 110 12.65 -6.85 9.21
C SER A 110 11.80 -7.88 8.48
N LEU A 111 11.16 -7.44 7.41
CA LEU A 111 10.26 -8.27 6.62
C LEU A 111 11.02 -9.09 5.56
N PRO A 112 10.48 -10.27 5.18
CA PRO A 112 10.96 -11.03 4.05
C PRO A 112 11.02 -10.21 2.75
N LEU A 113 11.98 -10.54 1.88
CA LEU A 113 12.22 -9.82 0.62
C LEU A 113 10.92 -9.57 -0.18
N HIS A 114 10.09 -10.58 -0.38
CA HIS A 114 8.85 -10.44 -1.15
C HIS A 114 7.85 -9.47 -0.52
N LYS A 115 7.70 -9.50 0.82
CA LYS A 115 6.82 -8.58 1.54
C LYS A 115 7.37 -7.15 1.49
N GLN A 116 8.68 -6.99 1.61
CA GLN A 116 9.31 -5.69 1.57
C GLN A 116 9.21 -5.05 0.18
N LEU A 117 9.41 -5.82 -0.91
CA LEU A 117 9.20 -5.35 -2.28
C LEU A 117 7.77 -4.86 -2.49
N ARG A 118 6.78 -5.57 -1.91
CA ARG A 118 5.37 -5.19 -1.96
C ARG A 118 5.10 -3.86 -1.27
N ILE A 119 5.66 -3.65 -0.06
CA ILE A 119 5.49 -2.40 0.70
C ILE A 119 6.10 -1.20 -0.03
N TRP A 120 7.23 -1.41 -0.73
CA TRP A 120 7.88 -0.34 -1.51
C TRP A 120 7.28 -0.11 -2.89
N GLY A 121 6.22 -0.82 -3.26
CA GLY A 121 5.61 -0.72 -4.59
C GLY A 121 6.48 -1.26 -5.72
N ARG A 122 7.53 -2.05 -5.41
CA ARG A 122 8.42 -2.69 -6.41
C ARG A 122 7.76 -3.95 -6.99
N TYR A 123 6.56 -3.78 -7.50
CA TYR A 123 5.70 -4.90 -7.93
C TYR A 123 6.29 -5.70 -9.08
N GLU A 124 6.93 -5.05 -10.07
CA GLU A 124 7.53 -5.74 -11.22
C GLU A 124 8.61 -6.74 -10.81
N GLU A 125 9.44 -6.38 -9.83
CA GLU A 125 10.45 -7.29 -9.30
C GLU A 125 9.81 -8.45 -8.55
N GLY A 126 8.84 -8.18 -7.69
CA GLY A 126 8.07 -9.22 -7.01
C GLY A 126 7.40 -10.19 -7.98
N ILE A 127 6.79 -9.67 -9.05
CA ILE A 127 6.18 -10.47 -10.13
C ILE A 127 7.22 -11.38 -10.78
N LYS A 128 8.41 -10.86 -11.07
CA LYS A 128 9.50 -11.65 -11.66
C LYS A 128 9.91 -12.80 -10.75
N LEU A 129 10.10 -12.54 -9.44
CA LEU A 129 10.47 -13.57 -8.48
C LEU A 129 9.40 -14.67 -8.39
N CYS A 130 8.12 -14.29 -8.27
CA CYS A 130 7.03 -15.27 -8.18
C CYS A 130 6.91 -16.12 -9.45
N LYS A 131 7.09 -15.54 -10.65
CA LYS A 131 7.05 -16.28 -11.92
C LYS A 131 8.18 -17.30 -12.04
N GLU A 132 9.37 -17.01 -11.54
CA GLU A 132 10.50 -17.93 -11.55
C GLU A 132 10.29 -19.13 -10.59
N LEU A 133 9.60 -18.95 -9.47
CA LEU A 133 9.31 -20.04 -8.54
C LEU A 133 8.12 -20.91 -8.96
N LEU A 134 7.14 -20.33 -9.64
CA LEU A 134 5.87 -20.97 -9.96
C LEU A 134 6.08 -22.26 -10.79
N GLY A 135 5.56 -23.37 -10.28
CA GLY A 135 5.65 -24.68 -10.93
C GLY A 135 7.01 -25.40 -10.77
N ASN A 136 7.93 -24.85 -9.96
CA ASN A 136 9.29 -25.40 -9.80
C ASN A 136 9.57 -26.04 -8.44
N LEU A 137 8.59 -25.99 -7.50
CA LEU A 137 8.80 -26.52 -6.15
C LEU A 137 7.62 -27.37 -5.67
N ASP A 138 6.80 -26.80 -4.83
CA ASP A 138 5.67 -27.44 -4.16
C ASP A 138 4.39 -26.60 -4.27
N ASP A 139 3.24 -27.25 -4.07
CA ASP A 139 1.92 -26.61 -4.17
C ASP A 139 1.77 -25.42 -3.22
N GLU A 140 2.37 -25.47 -2.04
CA GLU A 140 2.32 -24.35 -1.08
C GLU A 140 3.07 -23.13 -1.62
N THR A 141 4.19 -23.33 -2.32
CA THR A 141 4.92 -22.26 -3.00
C THR A 141 4.11 -21.69 -4.17
N ASP A 142 3.45 -22.58 -4.93
CA ASP A 142 2.60 -22.18 -6.05
C ASP A 142 1.40 -21.37 -5.56
N PHE A 143 0.73 -21.77 -4.49
CA PHE A 143 -0.33 -20.99 -3.86
C PHE A 143 0.12 -19.58 -3.49
N ARG A 144 1.28 -19.47 -2.82
CA ARG A 144 1.83 -18.16 -2.43
C ARG A 144 2.17 -17.31 -3.64
N CYS A 145 2.86 -17.87 -4.63
CA CYS A 145 3.22 -17.15 -5.84
C CYS A 145 1.98 -16.67 -6.62
N LEU A 146 0.97 -17.52 -6.77
CA LEU A 146 -0.28 -17.15 -7.44
C LEU A 146 -1.04 -16.04 -6.69
N SER A 147 -1.09 -16.12 -5.37
CA SER A 147 -1.71 -15.09 -4.53
C SER A 147 -0.98 -13.75 -4.63
N GLU A 148 0.36 -13.76 -4.53
CA GLU A 148 1.18 -12.54 -4.65
C GLU A 148 1.12 -11.95 -6.06
N LEU A 149 1.09 -12.77 -7.11
CA LEU A 149 0.90 -12.31 -8.49
C LEU A 149 -0.46 -11.63 -8.66
N GLY A 150 -1.53 -12.24 -8.17
CA GLY A 150 -2.86 -11.63 -8.17
C GLY A 150 -2.88 -10.27 -7.48
N TYR A 151 -2.27 -10.18 -6.30
CA TYR A 151 -2.14 -8.92 -5.55
C TYR A 151 -1.36 -7.87 -6.35
N MET A 152 -0.12 -8.18 -6.78
CA MET A 152 0.75 -7.20 -7.43
C MET A 152 0.19 -6.69 -8.77
N TYR A 153 -0.45 -7.55 -9.56
CA TYR A 153 -1.11 -7.12 -10.80
C TYR A 153 -2.32 -6.23 -10.51
N ARG A 154 -3.04 -6.46 -9.43
CA ARG A 154 -4.13 -5.59 -8.99
C ARG A 154 -3.61 -4.20 -8.61
N GLU A 155 -2.53 -4.11 -7.84
CA GLU A 155 -1.92 -2.83 -7.46
C GLU A 155 -1.38 -2.04 -8.67
N LEU A 156 -0.95 -2.74 -9.72
CA LEU A 156 -0.58 -2.13 -11.00
C LEU A 156 -1.79 -1.73 -11.88
N GLY A 157 -3.02 -1.93 -11.39
CA GLY A 157 -4.24 -1.66 -12.17
C GLY A 157 -4.51 -2.67 -13.30
N GLN A 158 -3.71 -3.73 -13.41
CA GLN A 158 -3.83 -4.76 -14.44
C GLN A 158 -4.82 -5.84 -14.00
N LEU A 159 -6.10 -5.46 -13.86
CA LEU A 159 -7.14 -6.28 -13.24
C LEU A 159 -7.40 -7.62 -13.94
N ASP A 160 -7.23 -7.68 -15.26
CA ASP A 160 -7.41 -8.94 -16.01
C ASP A 160 -6.27 -9.94 -15.71
N GLN A 161 -5.04 -9.45 -15.57
CA GLN A 161 -3.91 -10.28 -15.15
C GLN A 161 -4.09 -10.75 -13.69
N ALA A 162 -4.51 -9.86 -12.81
CA ALA A 162 -4.83 -10.18 -11.41
C ALA A 162 -5.88 -11.28 -11.33
N LYS A 163 -6.96 -11.17 -12.10
CA LYS A 163 -8.02 -12.18 -12.17
C LYS A 163 -7.49 -13.51 -12.68
N ASN A 164 -6.72 -13.53 -13.78
CA ASN A 164 -6.18 -14.75 -14.36
C ASN A 164 -5.31 -15.54 -13.36
N TYR A 165 -4.43 -14.86 -12.58
CA TYR A 165 -3.62 -15.54 -11.56
C TYR A 165 -4.45 -16.00 -10.37
N THR A 166 -5.48 -15.24 -10.00
CA THR A 166 -6.41 -15.64 -8.93
C THR A 166 -7.29 -16.84 -9.33
N ASP A 167 -7.73 -16.91 -10.59
CA ASP A 167 -8.48 -18.08 -11.12
C ASP A 167 -7.61 -19.35 -11.11
N LYS A 168 -6.31 -19.23 -11.44
CA LYS A 168 -5.35 -20.33 -11.30
C LYS A 168 -5.18 -20.76 -9.83
N LEU A 169 -5.11 -19.81 -8.90
CA LEU A 169 -5.07 -20.07 -7.46
C LEU A 169 -6.30 -20.87 -7.03
N LEU A 170 -7.50 -20.45 -7.44
CA LEU A 170 -8.76 -21.12 -7.13
C LEU A 170 -8.80 -22.54 -7.70
N SER A 171 -8.43 -22.72 -8.95
CA SER A 171 -8.39 -24.03 -9.61
C SER A 171 -7.47 -25.00 -8.87
N LEU A 172 -6.28 -24.55 -8.47
CA LEU A 172 -5.33 -25.36 -7.68
C LEU A 172 -5.89 -25.68 -6.28
N ALA A 173 -6.51 -24.68 -5.62
CA ALA A 173 -7.11 -24.85 -4.30
C ALA A 173 -8.30 -25.84 -4.34
N GLU A 174 -9.05 -25.87 -5.42
CA GLU A 174 -10.13 -26.85 -5.64
C GLU A 174 -9.61 -28.25 -5.89
N GLN A 175 -8.60 -28.40 -6.74
CA GLN A 175 -7.95 -29.69 -7.02
C GLN A 175 -7.39 -30.34 -5.76
N LEU A 176 -6.79 -29.55 -4.86
CA LEU A 176 -6.15 -30.01 -3.65
C LEU A 176 -7.07 -29.97 -2.42
N ASN A 177 -8.36 -29.62 -2.60
CA ASN A 177 -9.35 -29.46 -1.52
C ASN A 177 -8.81 -28.59 -0.37
N ASN A 178 -8.14 -27.47 -0.68
CA ASN A 178 -7.57 -26.58 0.32
C ASN A 178 -8.49 -25.38 0.61
N PRO A 179 -9.27 -25.41 1.72
CA PRO A 179 -10.24 -24.37 2.00
C PRO A 179 -9.62 -23.00 2.33
N LEU A 180 -8.39 -22.96 2.88
CA LEU A 180 -7.68 -21.74 3.19
C LEU A 180 -7.35 -20.95 1.92
N TRP A 181 -6.74 -21.59 0.94
CA TRP A 181 -6.37 -20.97 -0.34
C TRP A 181 -7.62 -20.68 -1.20
N LYS A 182 -8.66 -21.50 -1.06
CA LYS A 182 -9.96 -21.21 -1.69
C LYS A 182 -10.57 -19.91 -1.13
N ALA A 183 -10.55 -19.71 0.19
CA ALA A 183 -11.03 -18.48 0.81
C ALA A 183 -10.19 -17.27 0.35
N ARG A 184 -8.86 -17.37 0.31
CA ARG A 184 -7.98 -16.31 -0.22
C ARG A 184 -8.29 -15.97 -1.68
N GLY A 185 -8.42 -16.96 -2.53
CA GLY A 185 -8.73 -16.76 -3.94
C GLY A 185 -10.06 -16.05 -4.15
N LYS A 186 -11.11 -16.50 -3.44
CA LYS A 186 -12.41 -15.83 -3.48
C LYS A 186 -12.35 -14.39 -2.98
N GLY A 187 -11.62 -14.12 -1.90
CA GLY A 187 -11.39 -12.78 -1.38
C GLY A 187 -10.68 -11.87 -2.39
N ASN A 188 -9.70 -12.39 -3.11
CA ASN A 188 -9.00 -11.64 -4.15
C ASN A 188 -9.93 -11.31 -5.34
N ILE A 189 -10.77 -12.26 -5.82
CA ILE A 189 -11.77 -11.98 -6.86
C ILE A 189 -12.75 -10.92 -6.38
N ALA A 190 -13.32 -11.08 -5.19
CA ALA A 190 -14.27 -10.11 -4.64
C ALA A 190 -13.65 -8.70 -4.50
N THR A 191 -12.37 -8.61 -4.16
CA THR A 191 -11.65 -7.33 -4.13
C THR A 191 -11.54 -6.72 -5.54
N ILE A 192 -11.25 -7.54 -6.56
CA ILE A 192 -11.20 -7.09 -7.96
C ILE A 192 -12.57 -6.61 -8.43
N ASP A 193 -13.65 -7.33 -8.09
CA ASP A 193 -15.02 -6.96 -8.41
C ASP A 193 -15.40 -5.62 -7.73
N GLY A 194 -15.01 -5.42 -6.48
CA GLY A 194 -15.18 -4.15 -5.77
C GLY A 194 -14.48 -2.97 -6.45
N ILE A 195 -13.24 -3.16 -6.93
CA ILE A 195 -12.49 -2.14 -7.68
C ILE A 195 -13.17 -1.84 -9.03
N LYS A 196 -13.78 -2.84 -9.68
CA LYS A 196 -14.56 -2.65 -10.90
C LYS A 196 -15.92 -1.98 -10.69
N GLY A 197 -16.32 -1.75 -9.44
CA GLY A 197 -17.65 -1.24 -9.08
C GLY A 197 -18.76 -2.30 -9.05
N GLU A 198 -18.41 -3.57 -9.20
CA GLU A 198 -19.32 -4.70 -9.16
C GLU A 198 -19.63 -5.10 -7.69
N TYR A 199 -20.12 -4.13 -6.90
CA TYR A 199 -20.24 -4.26 -5.45
C TYR A 199 -21.11 -5.43 -4.98
N LEU A 200 -22.15 -5.81 -5.75
CA LEU A 200 -22.99 -6.95 -5.40
C LEU A 200 -22.22 -8.28 -5.51
N ASN A 201 -21.41 -8.44 -6.57
CA ASN A 201 -20.58 -9.63 -6.75
C ASN A 201 -19.51 -9.69 -5.65
N ALA A 202 -18.89 -8.53 -5.33
CA ALA A 202 -17.93 -8.42 -4.24
C ALA A 202 -18.56 -8.80 -2.89
N GLU A 203 -19.76 -8.32 -2.58
CA GLU A 203 -20.50 -8.64 -1.35
C GLU A 203 -20.77 -10.15 -1.23
N ILE A 204 -21.28 -10.77 -2.30
CA ILE A 204 -21.52 -12.22 -2.34
C ILE A 204 -20.23 -12.99 -2.10
N GLY A 205 -19.16 -12.66 -2.84
CA GLY A 205 -17.87 -13.32 -2.72
C GLY A 205 -17.24 -13.19 -1.33
N LEU A 206 -17.34 -12.01 -0.70
CA LEU A 206 -16.80 -11.77 0.65
C LEU A 206 -17.59 -12.51 1.74
N ASN A 207 -18.92 -12.61 1.60
CA ASN A 207 -19.72 -13.43 2.51
C ASN A 207 -19.39 -14.92 2.38
N GLU A 208 -19.12 -15.42 1.16
CA GLU A 208 -18.62 -16.78 0.97
C GLU A 208 -17.26 -17.00 1.63
N VAL A 209 -16.36 -15.99 1.61
CA VAL A 209 -15.08 -16.02 2.31
C VAL A 209 -15.29 -16.18 3.82
N LEU A 210 -16.19 -15.40 4.43
CA LEU A 210 -16.49 -15.50 5.85
C LEU A 210 -17.05 -16.88 6.21
N ASN A 211 -17.99 -17.43 5.41
CA ASN A 211 -18.53 -18.78 5.60
C ASN A 211 -17.41 -19.85 5.50
N LEU A 212 -16.48 -19.71 4.54
CA LEU A 212 -15.33 -20.63 4.45
C LEU A 212 -14.41 -20.48 5.66
N ALA A 213 -14.23 -19.27 6.17
CA ALA A 213 -13.39 -19.04 7.33
C ALA A 213 -13.94 -19.70 8.61
N GLU A 214 -15.25 -19.88 8.75
CA GLU A 214 -15.85 -20.54 9.92
C GLU A 214 -15.33 -21.98 10.09
N ILE A 215 -15.14 -22.71 9.00
CA ILE A 215 -14.68 -24.11 9.02
C ILE A 215 -13.15 -24.26 9.11
N LEU A 216 -12.39 -23.16 9.00
CA LEU A 216 -10.95 -23.19 9.13
C LEU A 216 -10.53 -23.31 10.59
N PRO A 217 -9.41 -24.03 10.89
CA PRO A 217 -8.83 -24.01 12.23
C PRO A 217 -8.36 -22.60 12.59
N ASP A 218 -8.36 -22.28 13.87
CA ASP A 218 -7.84 -21.01 14.35
C ASP A 218 -6.33 -20.92 14.10
N CYS A 219 -5.96 -20.01 13.22
CA CYS A 219 -4.59 -19.69 12.83
C CYS A 219 -4.52 -18.24 12.35
N ASP A 220 -3.32 -17.70 12.25
CA ASP A 220 -3.09 -16.32 11.83
C ASP A 220 -3.65 -16.04 10.43
N GLU A 221 -3.50 -16.97 9.52
CA GLU A 221 -4.01 -16.85 8.15
C GLU A 221 -5.53 -16.76 8.09
N LYS A 222 -6.25 -17.56 8.91
CA LYS A 222 -7.71 -17.44 9.04
C LYS A 222 -8.11 -16.04 9.51
N PHE A 223 -7.44 -15.55 10.54
CA PHE A 223 -7.75 -14.24 11.10
C PHE A 223 -7.45 -13.10 10.12
N GLU A 224 -6.37 -13.23 9.35
CA GLU A 224 -6.04 -12.29 8.27
C GLU A 224 -7.14 -12.27 7.19
N ILE A 225 -7.63 -13.44 6.77
CA ILE A 225 -8.71 -13.57 5.78
C ILE A 225 -9.98 -12.90 6.27
N ILE A 226 -10.39 -13.15 7.52
CA ILE A 226 -11.58 -12.54 8.13
C ILE A 226 -11.44 -11.02 8.18
N ASN A 227 -10.30 -10.52 8.62
CA ASN A 227 -10.05 -9.08 8.68
C ASN A 227 -10.17 -8.43 7.29
N VAL A 228 -9.49 -8.98 6.29
CA VAL A 228 -9.55 -8.44 4.92
C VAL A 228 -10.97 -8.51 4.36
N ALA A 229 -11.74 -9.56 4.67
CA ALA A 229 -13.11 -9.69 4.22
C ALA A 229 -14.02 -8.60 4.81
N TYR A 230 -13.95 -8.35 6.13
CA TYR A 230 -14.75 -7.30 6.76
C TYR A 230 -14.36 -5.89 6.29
N LEU A 231 -13.06 -5.61 6.12
CA LEU A 231 -12.59 -4.34 5.56
C LEU A 231 -13.18 -4.10 4.17
N ASN A 232 -13.10 -5.10 3.29
CA ASN A 232 -13.58 -4.97 1.93
C ASN A 232 -15.13 -4.91 1.85
N LEU A 233 -15.84 -5.63 2.72
CA LEU A 233 -17.30 -5.47 2.85
C LEU A 233 -17.68 -4.05 3.30
N GLY A 234 -16.98 -3.53 4.30
CA GLY A 234 -17.17 -2.15 4.75
C GLY A 234 -16.97 -1.15 3.61
N ASN A 235 -15.91 -1.32 2.82
CA ASN A 235 -15.66 -0.48 1.65
C ASN A 235 -16.78 -0.62 0.60
N CYS A 236 -17.21 -1.84 0.27
CA CYS A 236 -18.30 -2.07 -0.68
C CYS A 236 -19.61 -1.40 -0.23
N TYR A 237 -19.96 -1.50 1.04
CA TYR A 237 -21.13 -0.82 1.59
C TYR A 237 -20.96 0.70 1.60
N GLY A 238 -19.76 1.19 1.92
CA GLY A 238 -19.45 2.62 1.90
C GLY A 238 -19.64 3.25 0.52
N TYR A 239 -19.19 2.58 -0.55
CA TYR A 239 -19.41 3.02 -1.93
C TYR A 239 -20.87 2.96 -2.37
N GLN A 240 -21.67 2.06 -1.78
CA GLN A 240 -23.12 1.97 -2.02
C GLN A 240 -23.92 2.96 -1.16
N GLY A 241 -23.28 3.75 -0.29
CA GLY A 241 -23.95 4.65 0.64
C GLY A 241 -24.65 3.97 1.82
N LYS A 242 -24.43 2.68 2.04
CA LYS A 242 -25.01 1.88 3.11
C LYS A 242 -24.20 2.02 4.40
N ILE A 243 -24.22 3.22 5.01
CA ILE A 243 -23.30 3.60 6.08
C ILE A 243 -23.44 2.74 7.34
N ASP A 244 -24.67 2.35 7.73
CA ASP A 244 -24.89 1.48 8.91
C ASP A 244 -24.18 0.11 8.73
N GLN A 245 -24.27 -0.47 7.52
CA GLN A 245 -23.60 -1.73 7.20
C GLN A 245 -22.07 -1.55 7.14
N THR A 246 -21.60 -0.39 6.67
CA THR A 246 -20.17 -0.02 6.69
C THR A 246 -19.65 -0.01 8.13
N ILE A 247 -20.35 0.66 9.04
CA ILE A 247 -19.97 0.74 10.47
C ILE A 247 -19.92 -0.65 11.08
N ALA A 248 -20.98 -1.46 10.90
CA ALA A 248 -21.03 -2.82 11.43
C ALA A 248 -19.85 -3.70 10.95
N CYS A 249 -19.49 -3.63 9.67
CA CYS A 249 -18.34 -4.36 9.14
C CYS A 249 -17.00 -3.84 9.72
N LEU A 250 -16.85 -2.53 9.87
CA LEU A 250 -15.63 -1.94 10.43
C LEU A 250 -15.48 -2.23 11.93
N GLU A 251 -16.57 -2.34 12.68
CA GLU A 251 -16.56 -2.77 14.08
C GLU A 251 -16.12 -4.24 14.21
N GLU A 252 -16.62 -5.13 13.36
CA GLU A 252 -16.13 -6.52 13.33
C GLU A 252 -14.66 -6.58 12.89
N TYR A 253 -14.24 -5.76 11.92
CA TYR A 253 -12.84 -5.64 11.53
C TYR A 253 -11.96 -5.20 12.72
N LEU A 254 -12.38 -4.18 13.49
CA LEU A 254 -11.67 -3.72 14.68
C LEU A 254 -11.56 -4.82 15.73
N LYS A 255 -12.66 -5.51 16.03
CA LYS A 255 -12.72 -6.61 17.00
C LYS A 255 -11.74 -7.75 16.66
N TRP A 256 -11.67 -8.14 15.39
CA TRP A 256 -10.71 -9.15 14.96
C TRP A 256 -9.27 -8.63 15.00
N ALA A 257 -9.02 -7.38 14.63
CA ALA A 257 -7.71 -6.74 14.73
C ALA A 257 -7.22 -6.68 16.20
N GLU A 258 -8.11 -6.43 17.15
CA GLU A 258 -7.81 -6.46 18.61
C GLU A 258 -7.52 -7.89 19.08
N LYS A 259 -8.31 -8.88 18.64
CA LYS A 259 -8.12 -10.30 18.98
C LYS A 259 -6.73 -10.80 18.59
N ILE A 260 -6.26 -10.45 17.39
CA ILE A 260 -4.91 -10.84 16.91
C ILE A 260 -3.81 -9.86 17.33
N LYS A 261 -4.15 -8.81 18.09
CA LYS A 261 -3.23 -7.75 18.54
C LYS A 261 -2.44 -7.08 17.41
N ASN A 262 -3.05 -6.97 16.23
CA ASN A 262 -2.43 -6.31 15.08
C ASN A 262 -2.74 -4.80 15.10
N LEU A 263 -1.77 -4.01 15.56
CA LEU A 263 -1.94 -2.56 15.72
C LEU A 263 -2.13 -1.83 14.38
N ILE A 264 -1.58 -2.34 13.28
CA ILE A 264 -1.76 -1.74 11.94
C ILE A 264 -3.23 -1.87 11.51
N TYR A 265 -3.82 -3.06 11.70
CA TYR A 265 -5.24 -3.28 11.40
C TYR A 265 -6.15 -2.48 12.33
N GLN A 266 -5.79 -2.37 13.62
CA GLN A 266 -6.54 -1.53 14.57
C GLN A 266 -6.55 -0.06 14.14
N ALA A 267 -5.38 0.51 13.79
CA ALA A 267 -5.28 1.89 13.31
C ALA A 267 -6.14 2.11 12.06
N THR A 268 -6.11 1.15 11.11
CA THR A 268 -6.92 1.21 9.89
C THR A 268 -8.42 1.15 10.17
N ALA A 269 -8.86 0.24 11.04
CA ALA A 269 -10.27 0.11 11.42
C ALA A 269 -10.79 1.39 12.11
N LEU A 270 -10.04 1.88 13.08
CA LEU A 270 -10.37 3.10 13.84
C LEU A 270 -10.47 4.33 12.92
N ARG A 271 -9.54 4.48 11.99
CA ARG A 271 -9.55 5.55 11.00
C ARG A 271 -10.81 5.50 10.12
N ASN A 272 -11.15 4.32 9.59
CA ASN A 272 -12.30 4.15 8.73
C ASN A 272 -13.63 4.31 9.49
N LEU A 273 -13.69 3.90 10.75
CA LEU A 273 -14.83 4.18 11.65
C LEU A 273 -14.99 5.68 11.89
N GLY A 274 -13.89 6.39 12.16
CA GLY A 274 -13.91 7.85 12.29
C GLY A 274 -14.51 8.55 11.08
N GLU A 275 -14.12 8.13 9.87
CA GLU A 275 -14.68 8.67 8.63
C GLU A 275 -16.15 8.28 8.42
N ALA A 276 -16.54 7.03 8.73
CA ALA A 276 -17.93 6.59 8.63
C ALA A 276 -18.85 7.39 9.55
N TYR A 277 -18.45 7.61 10.81
CA TYR A 277 -19.21 8.41 11.76
C TYR A 277 -19.25 9.91 11.37
N ARG A 278 -18.18 10.44 10.77
CA ARG A 278 -18.19 11.79 10.19
C ARG A 278 -19.25 11.96 9.11
N ARG A 279 -19.39 10.96 8.23
CA ARG A 279 -20.40 10.98 7.13
C ARG A 279 -21.84 10.97 7.62
N ILE A 280 -22.13 10.34 8.75
CA ILE A 280 -23.47 10.42 9.38
C ILE A 280 -23.61 11.61 10.33
N ASN A 281 -22.64 12.49 10.35
CA ASN A 281 -22.58 13.69 11.20
C ASN A 281 -22.58 13.40 12.71
N ASP A 282 -22.21 12.19 13.15
CA ASP A 282 -21.88 11.91 14.54
C ASP A 282 -20.42 12.31 14.82
N LEU A 283 -20.23 13.62 14.96
CA LEU A 283 -18.89 14.20 15.08
C LEU A 283 -18.19 13.81 16.39
N ASN A 284 -18.94 13.44 17.43
CA ASN A 284 -18.36 12.99 18.69
C ASN A 284 -17.70 11.61 18.54
N GLN A 285 -18.40 10.65 17.96
CA GLN A 285 -17.84 9.34 17.67
C GLN A 285 -16.69 9.44 16.65
N ALA A 286 -16.85 10.31 15.64
CA ALA A 286 -15.81 10.54 14.66
C ALA A 286 -14.48 11.00 15.30
N ILE A 287 -14.56 11.94 16.27
CA ILE A 287 -13.38 12.42 17.03
C ILE A 287 -12.78 11.26 17.87
N ASP A 288 -13.61 10.51 18.61
CA ASP A 288 -13.12 9.43 19.47
C ASP A 288 -12.35 8.40 18.66
N TYR A 289 -12.96 7.87 17.60
CA TYR A 289 -12.32 6.87 16.75
C TYR A 289 -11.05 7.39 16.07
N THR A 290 -11.09 8.63 15.55
CA THR A 290 -9.92 9.22 14.89
C THR A 290 -8.78 9.50 15.86
N GLN A 291 -9.09 9.94 17.08
CA GLN A 291 -8.08 10.14 18.14
C GLN A 291 -7.44 8.82 18.56
N ARG A 292 -8.23 7.76 18.70
CA ARG A 292 -7.73 6.41 18.98
C ARG A 292 -6.83 5.92 17.84
N SER A 293 -7.22 6.16 16.58
CA SER A 293 -6.39 5.85 15.41
C SER A 293 -5.04 6.58 15.47
N LEU A 294 -5.05 7.88 15.78
CA LEU A 294 -3.84 8.69 15.93
C LEU A 294 -2.91 8.11 17.01
N ASN A 295 -3.46 7.77 18.17
CA ASN A 295 -2.68 7.20 19.28
C ASN A 295 -2.02 5.85 18.91
N VAL A 296 -2.76 4.98 18.20
CA VAL A 296 -2.21 3.69 17.75
C VAL A 296 -1.14 3.91 16.68
N SER A 297 -1.37 4.82 15.74
CA SER A 297 -0.37 5.14 14.69
C SER A 297 0.91 5.73 15.29
N GLU A 298 0.81 6.57 16.33
CA GLU A 298 1.97 7.08 17.09
C GLU A 298 2.72 5.94 17.81
N GLN A 299 2.01 5.00 18.40
CA GLN A 299 2.61 3.85 19.08
C GLN A 299 3.46 2.99 18.15
N ILE A 300 3.03 2.82 16.89
CA ILE A 300 3.74 2.01 15.88
C ILE A 300 4.64 2.85 14.96
N THR A 301 4.76 4.15 15.23
CA THR A 301 5.52 5.11 14.39
C THR A 301 5.11 5.11 12.92
N ASP A 302 3.80 4.93 12.65
CA ASP A 302 3.22 5.02 11.31
C ASP A 302 2.97 6.49 10.94
N GLU A 303 3.97 7.15 10.36
CA GLU A 303 3.87 8.56 9.98
C GLU A 303 2.73 8.82 8.98
N ALA A 304 2.46 7.92 8.05
CA ALA A 304 1.35 8.06 7.11
C ALA A 304 -0.02 8.01 7.83
N GLY A 305 -0.19 7.06 8.75
CA GLY A 305 -1.38 6.95 9.59
C GLY A 305 -1.59 8.17 10.49
N ILE A 306 -0.50 8.71 11.06
CA ILE A 306 -0.53 9.94 11.86
C ILE A 306 -1.00 11.13 11.01
N ILE A 307 -0.40 11.35 9.85
CA ILE A 307 -0.73 12.44 8.93
C ILE A 307 -2.20 12.37 8.50
N PHE A 308 -2.67 11.19 8.18
CA PHE A 308 -4.07 10.96 7.79
C PHE A 308 -5.04 11.25 8.94
N SER A 309 -4.73 10.76 10.15
CA SER A 309 -5.57 11.00 11.34
C SER A 309 -5.63 12.47 11.73
N LEU A 310 -4.51 13.21 11.60
CA LEU A 310 -4.48 14.65 11.83
C LEU A 310 -5.37 15.41 10.84
N GLY A 311 -5.35 15.03 9.54
CA GLY A 311 -6.22 15.61 8.52
C GLY A 311 -7.70 15.36 8.80
N ASN A 312 -8.05 14.14 9.20
CA ASN A 312 -9.43 13.81 9.58
C ASN A 312 -9.90 14.59 10.80
N LEU A 313 -9.09 14.67 11.88
CA LEU A 313 -9.43 15.49 13.04
C LEU A 313 -9.65 16.95 12.65
N ALA A 314 -8.78 17.49 11.80
CA ALA A 314 -8.92 18.87 11.31
C ALA A 314 -10.25 19.07 10.59
N SER A 315 -10.61 18.17 9.67
CA SER A 315 -11.88 18.23 8.93
C SER A 315 -13.09 18.09 9.86
N ILE A 316 -13.05 17.18 10.85
CA ILE A 316 -14.14 17.00 11.82
C ILE A 316 -14.33 18.27 12.68
N TYR A 317 -13.25 18.86 13.19
CA TYR A 317 -13.32 20.10 13.94
C TYR A 317 -13.80 21.28 13.08
N GLY A 318 -13.46 21.32 11.79
CA GLY A 318 -14.01 22.27 10.82
C GLY A 318 -15.53 22.14 10.69
N GLN A 319 -16.05 20.93 10.57
CA GLN A 319 -17.50 20.66 10.55
C GLN A 319 -18.20 21.03 11.86
N GLN A 320 -17.52 20.94 13.01
CA GLN A 320 -18.03 21.45 14.29
C GLN A 320 -17.95 22.99 14.42
N ALA A 321 -17.49 23.70 13.40
CA ALA A 321 -17.17 25.12 13.44
C ALA A 321 -16.11 25.49 14.51
N ASN A 322 -15.33 24.53 15.00
CA ASN A 322 -14.18 24.75 15.87
C ASN A 322 -12.93 25.04 15.02
N PHE A 323 -12.94 26.23 14.40
CA PHE A 323 -11.90 26.59 13.42
C PHE A 323 -10.50 26.71 14.05
N GLN A 324 -10.39 26.94 15.35
CA GLN A 324 -9.11 27.03 16.04
C GLN A 324 -8.41 25.67 16.13
N GLU A 325 -9.12 24.63 16.56
CA GLU A 325 -8.55 23.27 16.59
C GLU A 325 -8.34 22.73 15.18
N SER A 326 -9.26 23.01 14.25
CA SER A 326 -9.11 22.61 12.85
C SER A 326 -7.84 23.20 12.23
N GLU A 327 -7.60 24.52 12.39
CA GLU A 327 -6.37 25.18 11.92
C GLU A 327 -5.11 24.54 12.52
N LYS A 328 -5.15 24.25 13.82
CA LYS A 328 -4.03 23.61 14.54
C LYS A 328 -3.69 22.21 13.97
N TYR A 329 -4.70 21.37 13.73
CA TYR A 329 -4.50 20.02 13.22
C TYR A 329 -4.05 20.02 11.75
N PHE A 330 -4.60 20.88 10.87
CA PHE A 330 -4.11 21.01 9.50
C PHE A 330 -2.66 21.52 9.44
N LYS A 331 -2.25 22.45 10.31
CA LYS A 331 -0.84 22.87 10.42
C LYS A 331 0.08 21.73 10.85
N GLN A 332 -0.37 20.88 11.79
CA GLN A 332 0.39 19.70 12.19
C GLN A 332 0.50 18.69 11.05
N GLN A 333 -0.60 18.41 10.35
CA GLN A 333 -0.61 17.55 9.15
C GLN A 333 0.39 18.04 8.12
N LYS A 334 0.31 19.32 7.73
CA LYS A 334 1.23 19.94 6.75
C LYS A 334 2.69 19.79 7.17
N LYS A 335 3.00 20.06 8.44
CA LYS A 335 4.37 19.98 8.97
C LYS A 335 4.92 18.55 8.87
N ARG A 336 4.14 17.55 9.28
CA ARG A 336 4.57 16.14 9.23
C ARG A 336 4.66 15.62 7.80
N ALA A 337 3.69 15.95 6.95
CA ALA A 337 3.69 15.59 5.54
C ALA A 337 4.91 16.14 4.79
N LEU A 338 5.32 17.39 5.05
CA LEU A 338 6.56 17.95 4.50
C LEU A 338 7.80 17.19 4.96
N ALA A 339 7.84 16.71 6.20
CA ALA A 339 9.01 16.01 6.75
C ALA A 339 9.26 14.65 6.05
N ILE A 340 8.22 14.00 5.53
CA ILE A 340 8.34 12.72 4.81
C ILE A 340 8.12 12.87 3.28
N SER A 341 8.04 14.12 2.78
CA SER A 341 7.77 14.41 1.37
C SER A 341 6.43 13.85 0.85
N ASP A 342 5.43 13.75 1.70
CA ASP A 342 4.05 13.41 1.32
C ASP A 342 3.34 14.65 0.76
N VAL A 343 3.57 14.90 -0.51
CA VAL A 343 3.12 16.11 -1.22
C VAL A 343 1.58 16.15 -1.34
N ALA A 344 0.92 14.99 -1.44
CA ALA A 344 -0.54 14.90 -1.51
C ALA A 344 -1.20 15.37 -0.20
N SER A 345 -0.71 14.92 0.95
CA SER A 345 -1.19 15.38 2.26
C SER A 345 -0.86 16.86 2.52
N VAL A 346 0.22 17.41 1.94
CA VAL A 346 0.51 18.85 1.97
C VAL A 346 -0.57 19.63 1.22
N ALA A 347 -0.96 19.17 0.02
CA ALA A 347 -2.02 19.80 -0.76
C ALA A 347 -3.36 19.78 0.00
N HIS A 348 -3.76 18.63 0.53
CA HIS A 348 -4.97 18.50 1.35
C HIS A 348 -4.97 19.45 2.56
N ALA A 349 -3.87 19.51 3.31
CA ALA A 349 -3.76 20.42 4.45
C ALA A 349 -3.83 21.89 4.03
N CYS A 350 -3.27 22.26 2.87
CA CYS A 350 -3.38 23.62 2.33
C CYS A 350 -4.82 23.92 1.92
N ALA A 351 -5.55 23.02 1.26
CA ALA A 351 -6.94 23.21 0.91
C ALA A 351 -7.81 23.46 2.15
N GLY A 352 -7.68 22.62 3.19
CA GLY A 352 -8.40 22.78 4.45
C GLY A 352 -8.05 24.09 5.20
N LEU A 353 -6.77 24.48 5.23
CA LEU A 353 -6.38 25.79 5.79
C LEU A 353 -6.99 26.94 5.01
N GLY A 354 -7.00 26.86 3.69
CA GLY A 354 -7.61 27.85 2.82
C GLY A 354 -9.11 28.00 3.07
N GLU A 355 -9.83 26.87 3.21
CA GLU A 355 -11.25 26.86 3.55
C GLU A 355 -11.52 27.56 4.90
N ILE A 356 -10.77 27.20 5.94
CA ILE A 356 -10.91 27.81 7.27
C ILE A 356 -10.65 29.32 7.21
N TYR A 357 -9.61 29.74 6.50
CA TYR A 357 -9.31 31.18 6.36
C TYR A 357 -10.37 31.93 5.54
N SER A 358 -10.96 31.29 4.53
CA SER A 358 -12.14 31.86 3.81
C SER A 358 -13.32 32.05 4.76
N ILE A 359 -13.64 31.08 5.60
CA ILE A 359 -14.73 31.18 6.57
C ILE A 359 -14.45 32.24 7.65
N THR A 360 -13.19 32.31 8.13
CA THR A 360 -12.78 33.25 9.19
C THR A 360 -12.39 34.61 8.67
N ARG A 361 -12.65 34.95 7.39
CA ARG A 361 -12.40 36.26 6.75
C ARG A 361 -10.94 36.72 6.77
N LYS A 362 -10.03 35.77 6.66
CA LYS A 362 -8.60 36.01 6.46
C LYS A 362 -8.27 35.82 4.97
N ASP A 363 -8.85 36.69 4.14
CA ASP A 363 -8.95 36.48 2.68
C ASP A 363 -7.59 36.33 1.99
N ASP A 364 -6.56 37.11 2.38
CA ASP A 364 -5.19 36.95 1.83
C ASP A 364 -4.60 35.57 2.08
N LEU A 365 -4.80 35.06 3.30
CA LEU A 365 -4.33 33.69 3.64
C LEU A 365 -5.15 32.62 2.93
N ALA A 366 -6.47 32.83 2.83
CA ALA A 366 -7.32 31.89 2.09
C ALA A 366 -6.84 31.74 0.65
N TYR A 367 -6.67 32.85 -0.06
CA TYR A 367 -6.20 32.88 -1.43
C TYR A 367 -4.82 32.22 -1.58
N GLN A 368 -3.87 32.54 -0.69
CA GLN A 368 -2.53 31.97 -0.72
C GLN A 368 -2.55 30.44 -0.56
N TYR A 369 -3.29 29.92 0.45
CA TYR A 369 -3.30 28.49 0.73
C TYR A 369 -4.08 27.70 -0.30
N LEU A 370 -5.19 28.23 -0.84
CA LEU A 370 -5.98 27.58 -1.89
C LEU A 370 -5.19 27.48 -3.20
N ASN A 371 -4.50 28.54 -3.61
CA ASN A 371 -3.64 28.45 -4.80
C ASN A 371 -2.48 27.49 -4.59
N GLN A 372 -1.84 27.48 -3.41
CA GLN A 372 -0.80 26.51 -3.10
C GLN A 372 -1.32 25.07 -3.19
N ALA A 373 -2.54 24.80 -2.70
CA ALA A 373 -3.15 23.48 -2.81
C ALA A 373 -3.41 23.07 -4.26
N LEU A 374 -3.97 24.00 -5.05
CA LEU A 374 -4.27 23.76 -6.46
C LEU A 374 -3.01 23.51 -7.29
N ASP A 375 -1.96 24.33 -7.12
CA ASP A 375 -0.69 24.15 -7.82
C ASP A 375 -0.10 22.80 -7.52
N ILE A 376 -0.03 22.41 -6.25
CA ILE A 376 0.50 21.11 -5.85
C ILE A 376 -0.34 19.98 -6.45
N ALA A 377 -1.67 20.05 -6.34
CA ALA A 377 -2.56 19.00 -6.85
C ALA A 377 -2.42 18.81 -8.37
N LEU A 378 -2.23 19.89 -9.11
CA LEU A 378 -1.97 19.86 -10.57
C LEU A 378 -0.62 19.23 -10.88
N ASP A 379 0.44 19.61 -10.16
CA ASP A 379 1.80 19.11 -10.38
C ASP A 379 1.92 17.61 -10.16
N ILE A 380 1.24 17.06 -9.14
CA ILE A 380 1.28 15.63 -8.83
C ILE A 380 0.16 14.82 -9.50
N GLY A 381 -0.80 15.51 -10.16
CA GLY A 381 -1.95 14.85 -10.80
C GLY A 381 -3.01 14.33 -9.81
N GLU A 382 -3.08 14.87 -8.60
CA GLU A 382 -4.05 14.47 -7.56
C GLU A 382 -5.41 15.07 -7.81
N ARG A 383 -6.23 14.35 -8.58
CA ARG A 383 -7.50 14.86 -9.15
C ARG A 383 -8.57 15.13 -8.12
N TYR A 384 -8.61 14.39 -7.01
CA TYR A 384 -9.62 14.60 -5.98
C TYR A 384 -9.36 15.90 -5.20
N VAL A 385 -8.11 16.13 -4.79
CA VAL A 385 -7.70 17.38 -4.12
C VAL A 385 -7.84 18.60 -5.06
N GLU A 386 -7.53 18.41 -6.37
CA GLU A 386 -7.79 19.44 -7.39
C GLU A 386 -9.28 19.83 -7.40
N LEU A 387 -10.18 18.84 -7.46
CA LEU A 387 -11.63 19.07 -7.49
C LEU A 387 -12.13 19.81 -6.24
N GLU A 388 -11.78 19.32 -5.05
CA GLU A 388 -12.17 19.97 -3.80
C GLU A 388 -11.65 21.40 -3.71
N THR A 389 -10.38 21.61 -4.07
CA THR A 389 -9.77 22.95 -4.04
C THR A 389 -10.44 23.91 -5.02
N LEU A 390 -10.81 23.46 -6.23
CA LEU A 390 -11.53 24.27 -7.20
C LEU A 390 -12.91 24.68 -6.68
N ILE A 391 -13.63 23.79 -6.00
CA ILE A 391 -14.92 24.10 -5.37
C ILE A 391 -14.75 25.17 -4.30
N ILE A 392 -13.79 25.00 -3.39
CA ILE A 392 -13.53 25.96 -2.31
C ILE A 392 -13.09 27.33 -2.88
N LEU A 393 -12.25 27.34 -3.93
CA LEU A 393 -11.86 28.58 -4.62
C LEU A 393 -13.07 29.31 -5.22
N ALA A 394 -13.94 28.58 -5.92
CA ALA A 394 -15.13 29.18 -6.51
C ALA A 394 -16.05 29.79 -5.44
N GLU A 395 -16.29 29.09 -4.32
CA GLU A 395 -17.06 29.62 -3.20
C GLU A 395 -16.39 30.82 -2.53
N PHE A 396 -15.06 30.82 -2.43
CA PHE A 396 -14.30 31.97 -1.89
C PHE A 396 -14.40 33.18 -2.81
N GLU A 397 -14.24 33.00 -4.12
CA GLU A 397 -14.32 34.09 -5.11
C GLU A 397 -15.73 34.67 -5.22
N GLU A 398 -16.78 33.87 -5.07
CA GLU A 398 -18.14 34.40 -4.92
C GLU A 398 -18.27 35.33 -3.72
N LYS A 399 -17.73 34.94 -2.56
CA LYS A 399 -17.75 35.73 -1.32
C LYS A 399 -16.95 37.03 -1.45
N THR A 400 -15.92 37.05 -2.27
CA THR A 400 -15.08 38.23 -2.55
C THR A 400 -15.56 39.05 -3.77
N HIS A 401 -16.69 38.66 -4.37
CA HIS A 401 -17.29 39.29 -5.55
C HIS A 401 -16.50 39.17 -6.85
N ASP A 402 -15.55 38.24 -6.96
CA ASP A 402 -14.91 37.90 -8.23
C ASP A 402 -15.70 36.80 -8.96
N LEU A 403 -16.87 37.17 -9.46
CA LEU A 403 -17.81 36.25 -10.09
C LEU A 403 -17.27 35.60 -11.36
N GLN A 404 -16.36 36.27 -12.08
CA GLN A 404 -15.80 35.73 -13.32
C GLN A 404 -14.84 34.56 -13.01
N SER A 405 -13.96 34.71 -12.03
CA SER A 405 -13.07 33.66 -11.58
C SER A 405 -13.86 32.50 -10.95
N ALA A 406 -14.87 32.79 -10.14
CA ALA A 406 -15.77 31.79 -9.57
C ALA A 406 -16.44 30.92 -10.64
N ILE A 407 -17.00 31.50 -11.70
CA ILE A 407 -17.59 30.76 -12.81
C ILE A 407 -16.55 29.86 -13.48
N ASN A 408 -15.34 30.35 -13.72
CA ASN A 408 -14.27 29.56 -14.32
C ASN A 408 -13.88 28.34 -13.45
N HIS A 409 -13.77 28.52 -12.13
CA HIS A 409 -13.44 27.44 -11.22
C HIS A 409 -14.60 26.43 -11.10
N TRP A 410 -15.85 26.88 -11.05
CA TRP A 410 -17.03 25.99 -11.10
C TRP A 410 -17.08 25.15 -12.38
N GLN A 411 -16.77 25.73 -13.55
CA GLN A 411 -16.73 24.99 -14.82
C GLN A 411 -15.63 23.94 -14.84
N ARG A 412 -14.44 24.26 -14.32
CA ARG A 412 -13.34 23.29 -14.19
C ARG A 412 -13.70 22.17 -13.22
N ALA A 413 -14.30 22.50 -12.09
CA ALA A 413 -14.76 21.53 -11.10
C ALA A 413 -15.85 20.61 -11.67
N LEU A 414 -16.82 21.14 -12.44
CA LEU A 414 -17.83 20.36 -13.11
C LEU A 414 -17.21 19.35 -14.08
N HIS A 415 -16.33 19.81 -14.97
CA HIS A 415 -15.64 18.92 -15.90
C HIS A 415 -14.84 17.82 -15.21
N LEU A 416 -14.18 18.15 -14.10
CA LEU A 416 -13.39 17.17 -13.34
C LEU A 416 -14.29 16.19 -12.58
N SER A 417 -15.40 16.63 -11.98
CA SER A 417 -16.37 15.76 -11.31
C SER A 417 -17.03 14.76 -12.27
N GLU A 418 -17.28 15.17 -13.53
CA GLU A 418 -17.75 14.26 -14.59
C GLU A 418 -16.71 13.19 -14.94
N LYS A 419 -15.44 13.58 -15.10
CA LYS A 419 -14.35 12.64 -15.36
C LYS A 419 -14.14 11.63 -14.23
N LEU A 420 -14.32 12.08 -13.00
CA LEU A 420 -14.17 11.24 -11.80
C LEU A 420 -15.46 10.47 -11.46
N ASN A 421 -16.55 10.73 -12.16
CA ASN A 421 -17.87 10.16 -11.93
C ASN A 421 -18.39 10.38 -10.48
N ILE A 422 -18.15 11.60 -9.92
CA ILE A 422 -18.59 11.99 -8.57
C ILE A 422 -19.88 12.80 -8.68
N LEU A 423 -21.01 12.10 -8.60
CA LEU A 423 -22.34 12.66 -8.87
C LEU A 423 -22.69 13.84 -7.95
N SER A 424 -22.40 13.73 -6.64
CA SER A 424 -22.68 14.80 -5.67
C SER A 424 -21.96 16.11 -5.97
N HIS A 425 -20.70 16.05 -6.38
CA HIS A 425 -19.92 17.24 -6.75
C HIS A 425 -20.39 17.81 -8.10
N LYS A 426 -20.76 16.93 -9.04
CA LYS A 426 -21.33 17.36 -10.32
C LYS A 426 -22.61 18.17 -10.11
N GLU A 427 -23.57 17.61 -9.35
CA GLU A 427 -24.83 18.28 -9.05
C GLU A 427 -24.62 19.63 -8.35
N ASN A 428 -23.69 19.70 -7.39
CA ASN A 428 -23.32 20.94 -6.71
C ASN A 428 -22.78 21.99 -7.70
N CYS A 429 -21.86 21.60 -8.59
CA CYS A 429 -21.29 22.50 -9.58
C CYS A 429 -22.35 23.00 -10.58
N GLU A 430 -23.24 22.13 -11.06
CA GLU A 430 -24.34 22.47 -11.98
C GLU A 430 -25.28 23.51 -11.36
N GLN A 431 -25.72 23.30 -10.11
CA GLN A 431 -26.60 24.22 -9.39
C GLN A 431 -25.96 25.59 -9.20
N ASN A 432 -24.69 25.67 -8.80
CA ASN A 432 -24.01 26.92 -8.60
C ASN A 432 -23.78 27.69 -9.92
N LEU A 433 -23.41 26.99 -10.99
CA LEU A 433 -23.29 27.58 -12.33
C LEU A 433 -24.62 28.12 -12.85
N GLU A 434 -25.70 27.35 -12.69
CA GLU A 434 -27.06 27.82 -13.08
C GLU A 434 -27.46 29.10 -12.34
N ARG A 435 -27.22 29.16 -11.04
CA ARG A 435 -27.49 30.33 -10.19
C ARG A 435 -26.67 31.54 -10.61
N LEU A 436 -25.39 31.35 -10.96
CA LEU A 436 -24.50 32.48 -11.32
C LEU A 436 -24.71 33.01 -12.75
N LEU A 437 -25.06 32.09 -13.69
CA LEU A 437 -25.26 32.46 -15.09
C LEU A 437 -26.66 33.00 -15.39
N ASN A 438 -27.65 32.67 -14.56
CA ASN A 438 -29.04 33.12 -14.69
C ASN A 438 -29.49 33.88 -13.40
N PRO A 439 -28.88 35.03 -13.07
CA PRO A 439 -29.32 35.83 -11.93
C PRO A 439 -30.74 36.34 -12.20
N ASN A 440 -31.73 35.94 -11.38
CA ASN A 440 -33.10 36.46 -11.43
C ASN A 440 -33.14 37.96 -11.15
#